data_ee459cf1113c5195647473d5a4d66a96
#
_entry.id   ee459cf1113c5195647473d5a4d66a96
#
_cell.length_a   1.000
_cell.length_b   1.000
_cell.length_c   1.000
_cell.angle_alpha   90.00
_cell.angle_beta   90.00
_cell.angle_gamma   90.00
#
_symmetry.space_group_name_H-M   'P 1'
#
loop_
_entity.id
_entity.type
_entity.pdbx_description
1 polymer ?
#
loop_
_entity_poly.entity_id
_entity_poly.type
_entity_poly.pdbx_seq_one_letter_code
_entity_poly.pdbx_strand_id
1 'polypeptide(L)'
;MPAIEQEALRLAHGNILDVGGGAGCHSLALQQMGKQVTAIDISPLAVATMRERGVQDALEEDFFTHEGQYDTILMLMNGIGIVGTLKRLPAFFMQVDRLLTPGGEVLCDSSDICYVFEDKDGFIDLTGIDGYYGELTYRMQYKDIKGDPFPWLFIDPDTLTEQARANGFHTEVIARGGHYDYLARITRLKR
;
A
#
# COMPACT_ATOMS: atom_id res chain seq x y z
N MET A 1 4.72 4.00 -15.40
CA MET A 1 3.94 3.17 -14.46
C MET A 1 4.40 1.74 -14.63
N PRO A 2 4.94 1.08 -13.60
CA PRO A 2 5.35 -0.32 -13.60
C PRO A 2 4.22 -1.28 -13.96
N ALA A 3 4.55 -2.49 -14.43
CA ALA A 3 3.56 -3.46 -14.88
C ALA A 3 2.59 -3.91 -13.76
N ILE A 4 3.10 -4.07 -12.53
CA ILE A 4 2.27 -4.45 -11.36
C ILE A 4 1.25 -3.36 -11.01
N GLU A 5 1.62 -2.08 -11.11
CA GLU A 5 0.68 -0.97 -10.90
C GLU A 5 -0.39 -0.93 -12.00
N GLN A 6 0.01 -1.11 -13.28
CA GLN A 6 -0.95 -1.16 -14.39
C GLN A 6 -1.96 -2.29 -14.20
N GLU A 7 -1.49 -3.45 -13.72
CA GLU A 7 -2.38 -4.60 -13.42
C GLU A 7 -3.34 -4.27 -12.28
N ALA A 8 -2.88 -3.61 -11.22
CA ALA A 8 -3.76 -3.16 -10.13
C ALA A 8 -4.85 -2.20 -10.64
N LEU A 9 -4.49 -1.21 -11.47
CA LEU A 9 -5.48 -0.29 -12.03
C LEU A 9 -6.49 -0.99 -12.96
N ARG A 10 -6.05 -2.00 -13.70
CA ARG A 10 -6.93 -2.81 -14.56
C ARG A 10 -7.95 -3.58 -13.74
N LEU A 11 -7.52 -4.17 -12.63
CA LEU A 11 -8.33 -4.99 -11.73
C LEU A 11 -9.29 -4.15 -10.88
N ALA A 12 -8.87 -2.95 -10.46
CA ALA A 12 -9.68 -2.08 -9.64
C ALA A 12 -11.08 -1.86 -10.23
N HIS A 13 -12.12 -1.94 -9.40
CA HIS A 13 -13.52 -1.85 -9.84
C HIS A 13 -14.39 -1.14 -8.79
N GLY A 14 -15.60 -0.77 -9.19
CA GLY A 14 -16.57 -0.09 -8.33
C GLY A 14 -16.10 1.27 -7.81
N ASN A 15 -16.44 1.58 -6.57
CA ASN A 15 -15.92 2.74 -5.86
C ASN A 15 -14.49 2.45 -5.39
N ILE A 16 -13.53 3.26 -5.79
CA ILE A 16 -12.11 3.02 -5.54
C ILE A 16 -11.59 4.06 -4.54
N LEU A 17 -10.85 3.60 -3.53
CA LEU A 17 -10.05 4.44 -2.64
C LEU A 17 -8.57 4.30 -3.04
N ASP A 18 -7.93 5.40 -3.42
CA ASP A 18 -6.48 5.47 -3.69
C ASP A 18 -5.78 6.06 -2.46
N VAL A 19 -5.09 5.21 -1.70
CA VAL A 19 -4.48 5.54 -0.41
C VAL A 19 -3.04 5.98 -0.60
N GLY A 20 -2.69 7.17 -0.10
CA GLY A 20 -1.38 7.76 -0.31
C GLY A 20 -1.22 8.24 -1.76
N GLY A 21 -2.23 8.91 -2.30
CA GLY A 21 -2.32 9.29 -3.71
C GLY A 21 -1.17 10.15 -4.24
N GLY A 22 -0.38 10.80 -3.35
CA GLY A 22 0.80 11.58 -3.71
C GLY A 22 0.48 12.69 -4.70
N ALA A 23 1.06 12.61 -5.90
CA ALA A 23 0.75 13.55 -6.99
C ALA A 23 -0.43 13.11 -7.88
N GLY A 24 -1.16 12.05 -7.52
CA GLY A 24 -2.39 11.60 -8.17
C GLY A 24 -2.19 10.81 -9.47
N CYS A 25 -1.05 10.17 -9.67
CA CYS A 25 -0.79 9.48 -10.95
C CYS A 25 -1.74 8.29 -11.17
N HIS A 26 -2.06 7.52 -10.14
CA HIS A 26 -3.00 6.40 -10.21
C HIS A 26 -4.44 6.88 -10.33
N SER A 27 -4.83 7.85 -9.50
CA SER A 27 -6.16 8.46 -9.53
C SER A 27 -6.48 9.07 -10.89
N LEU A 28 -5.55 9.82 -11.50
CA LEU A 28 -5.73 10.38 -12.85
C LEU A 28 -5.86 9.29 -13.91
N ALA A 29 -5.07 8.22 -13.82
CA ALA A 29 -5.17 7.10 -14.75
C ALA A 29 -6.53 6.38 -14.61
N LEU A 30 -7.01 6.17 -13.38
CA LEU A 30 -8.34 5.60 -13.12
C LEU A 30 -9.47 6.48 -13.68
N GLN A 31 -9.39 7.80 -13.48
CA GLN A 31 -10.34 8.75 -14.06
C GLN A 31 -10.36 8.69 -15.59
N GLN A 32 -9.18 8.59 -16.24
CA GLN A 32 -9.06 8.41 -17.69
C GLN A 32 -9.69 7.10 -18.19
N MET A 33 -9.70 6.06 -17.33
CA MET A 33 -10.39 4.79 -17.60
C MET A 33 -11.91 4.86 -17.31
N GLY A 34 -12.42 6.03 -16.92
CA GLY A 34 -13.83 6.22 -16.57
C GLY A 34 -14.24 5.65 -15.21
N LYS A 35 -13.28 5.38 -14.32
CA LYS A 35 -13.53 4.84 -12.97
C LYS A 35 -13.73 5.97 -11.97
N GLN A 36 -14.56 5.71 -10.94
CA GLN A 36 -14.74 6.61 -9.81
C GLN A 36 -13.67 6.32 -8.78
N VAL A 37 -12.95 7.36 -8.33
CA VAL A 37 -11.86 7.23 -7.37
C VAL A 37 -11.88 8.41 -6.41
N THR A 38 -11.77 8.08 -5.12
CA THR A 38 -11.46 9.02 -4.04
C THR A 38 -9.99 8.82 -3.69
N ALA A 39 -9.19 9.87 -3.74
CA ALA A 39 -7.78 9.84 -3.35
C ALA A 39 -7.59 10.48 -1.98
N ILE A 40 -6.87 9.80 -1.10
CA ILE A 40 -6.50 10.37 0.21
C ILE A 40 -4.99 10.43 0.36
N ASP A 41 -4.52 11.49 1.04
CA ASP A 41 -3.13 11.63 1.45
C ASP A 41 -3.07 12.48 2.72
N ILE A 42 -2.12 12.19 3.60
CA ILE A 42 -1.91 12.99 4.82
C ILE A 42 -1.17 14.30 4.56
N SER A 43 -0.57 14.45 3.38
CA SER A 43 0.20 15.64 3.00
C SER A 43 -0.70 16.67 2.33
N PRO A 44 -0.89 17.86 2.92
CA PRO A 44 -1.67 18.93 2.28
C PRO A 44 -1.08 19.37 0.92
N LEU A 45 0.24 19.27 0.76
CA LEU A 45 0.90 19.57 -0.52
C LEU A 45 0.60 18.52 -1.60
N ALA A 46 0.55 17.24 -1.22
CA ALA A 46 0.14 16.16 -2.12
C ALA A 46 -1.30 16.38 -2.60
N VAL A 47 -2.21 16.65 -1.67
CA VAL A 47 -3.63 16.92 -1.98
C VAL A 47 -3.78 18.15 -2.88
N ALA A 48 -3.08 19.25 -2.58
CA ALA A 48 -3.09 20.44 -3.42
C ALA A 48 -2.59 20.11 -4.85
N THR A 49 -1.52 19.32 -4.97
CA THR A 49 -0.98 18.88 -6.26
C THR A 49 -1.98 17.99 -7.02
N MET A 50 -2.64 17.05 -6.33
CA MET A 50 -3.69 16.22 -6.92
C MET A 50 -4.80 17.07 -7.52
N ARG A 51 -5.31 18.05 -6.76
CA ARG A 51 -6.38 18.96 -7.20
C ARG A 51 -5.95 19.83 -8.38
N GLU A 52 -4.74 20.40 -8.33
CA GLU A 52 -4.19 21.19 -9.43
C GLU A 52 -4.06 20.36 -10.73
N ARG A 53 -3.72 19.08 -10.62
CA ARG A 53 -3.60 18.16 -11.76
C ARG A 53 -4.93 17.61 -12.25
N GLY A 54 -6.04 17.88 -11.56
CA GLY A 54 -7.39 17.50 -12.00
C GLY A 54 -7.91 16.19 -11.38
N VAL A 55 -7.35 15.73 -10.25
CA VAL A 55 -8.00 14.69 -9.47
C VAL A 55 -9.29 15.27 -8.88
N GLN A 56 -10.43 14.65 -9.21
CA GLN A 56 -11.76 15.19 -8.91
C GLN A 56 -12.10 15.14 -7.42
N ASP A 57 -11.75 14.03 -6.77
CA ASP A 57 -12.01 13.79 -5.36
C ASP A 57 -10.69 13.48 -4.64
N ALA A 58 -10.07 14.51 -4.06
CA ALA A 58 -8.81 14.44 -3.34
C ALA A 58 -8.97 15.05 -1.95
N LEU A 59 -8.72 14.25 -0.89
CA LEU A 59 -8.95 14.60 0.50
C LEU A 59 -7.64 14.53 1.31
N GLU A 60 -7.49 15.47 2.24
CA GLU A 60 -6.41 15.44 3.22
C GLU A 60 -6.87 14.62 4.44
N GLU A 61 -6.61 13.33 4.41
CA GLU A 61 -7.09 12.40 5.42
C GLU A 61 -6.09 11.28 5.69
N ASP A 62 -6.09 10.79 6.93
CA ASP A 62 -5.34 9.61 7.35
C ASP A 62 -6.18 8.35 7.11
N PHE A 63 -5.60 7.37 6.43
CA PHE A 63 -6.23 6.07 6.18
C PHE A 63 -6.85 5.43 7.43
N PHE A 64 -6.17 5.53 8.57
CA PHE A 64 -6.63 4.88 9.82
C PHE A 64 -7.87 5.52 10.45
N THR A 65 -8.22 6.74 10.04
CA THR A 65 -9.40 7.48 10.52
C THR A 65 -10.42 7.77 9.41
N HIS A 66 -10.06 7.48 8.16
CA HIS A 66 -10.93 7.67 7.02
C HIS A 66 -12.24 6.88 7.15
N GLU A 67 -13.33 7.46 6.64
CA GLU A 67 -14.65 6.86 6.61
C GLU A 67 -15.14 6.72 5.17
N GLY A 68 -15.91 5.69 4.88
CA GLY A 68 -16.45 5.42 3.56
C GLY A 68 -16.67 3.93 3.31
N GLN A 69 -17.15 3.61 2.10
CA GLN A 69 -17.37 2.24 1.63
C GLN A 69 -16.85 2.10 0.20
N TYR A 70 -15.94 1.17 0.00
CA TYR A 70 -15.20 0.99 -1.25
C TYR A 70 -15.21 -0.45 -1.71
N ASP A 71 -15.31 -0.64 -3.02
CA ASP A 71 -15.22 -1.96 -3.65
C ASP A 71 -13.76 -2.35 -3.86
N THR A 72 -12.90 -1.35 -4.08
CA THR A 72 -11.45 -1.54 -4.18
C THR A 72 -10.71 -0.50 -3.37
N ILE A 73 -9.77 -0.94 -2.54
CA ILE A 73 -8.78 -0.07 -1.90
C ILE A 73 -7.44 -0.31 -2.59
N LEU A 74 -6.86 0.74 -3.18
CA LEU A 74 -5.53 0.72 -3.79
C LEU A 74 -4.49 1.26 -2.83
N MET A 75 -3.40 0.53 -2.68
CA MET A 75 -2.24 0.91 -1.90
C MET A 75 -0.98 0.57 -2.70
N LEU A 76 -0.57 1.48 -3.58
CA LEU A 76 0.48 1.25 -4.58
C LEU A 76 1.76 2.03 -4.28
N MET A 77 2.88 1.65 -4.92
CA MET A 77 4.24 2.13 -4.67
C MET A 77 4.73 1.78 -3.25
N ASN A 78 4.64 0.50 -2.90
CA ASN A 78 4.82 -0.01 -1.55
C ASN A 78 3.84 0.64 -0.56
N GLY A 79 2.59 0.78 -1.00
CA GLY A 79 1.56 1.52 -0.28
C GLY A 79 1.21 0.90 1.07
N ILE A 80 1.35 -0.42 1.24
CA ILE A 80 1.18 -1.08 2.54
C ILE A 80 2.19 -0.57 3.59
N GLY A 81 3.27 0.05 3.15
CA GLY A 81 4.31 0.63 4.01
C GLY A 81 3.81 1.65 5.03
N ILE A 82 2.66 2.32 4.78
CA ILE A 82 2.03 3.24 5.73
C ILE A 82 1.68 2.59 7.07
N VAL A 83 1.56 1.26 7.11
CA VAL A 83 1.35 0.49 8.34
C VAL A 83 2.52 0.67 9.31
N GLY A 84 3.74 0.82 8.78
CA GLY A 84 4.97 1.12 9.51
C GLY A 84 5.60 -0.08 10.18
N THR A 85 4.84 -0.87 10.96
CA THR A 85 5.34 -2.05 11.68
C THR A 85 4.33 -3.19 11.66
N LEU A 86 4.79 -4.46 11.82
CA LEU A 86 3.91 -5.63 11.92
C LEU A 86 2.90 -5.50 13.08
N LYS A 87 3.28 -4.86 14.17
CA LYS A 87 2.40 -4.64 15.33
C LYS A 87 1.15 -3.82 15.00
N ARG A 88 1.19 -3.02 13.94
CA ARG A 88 0.05 -2.20 13.50
C ARG A 88 -0.85 -2.89 12.48
N LEU A 89 -0.48 -4.08 11.96
CA LEU A 89 -1.29 -4.82 11.00
C LEU A 89 -2.71 -5.15 11.51
N PRO A 90 -2.94 -5.52 12.78
CA PRO A 90 -4.30 -5.72 13.27
C PRO A 90 -5.17 -4.46 13.15
N ALA A 91 -4.62 -3.27 13.43
CA ALA A 91 -5.35 -2.00 13.25
C ALA A 91 -5.60 -1.70 11.77
N PHE A 92 -4.65 -2.01 10.90
CA PHE A 92 -4.80 -1.91 9.45
C PHE A 92 -5.95 -2.80 8.96
N PHE A 93 -5.97 -4.09 9.31
CA PHE A 93 -7.02 -5.00 8.88
C PHE A 93 -8.40 -4.63 9.45
N MET A 94 -8.45 -4.11 10.67
CA MET A 94 -9.69 -3.59 11.24
C MET A 94 -10.22 -2.39 10.44
N GLN A 95 -9.37 -1.49 10.00
CA GLN A 95 -9.74 -0.36 9.16
C GLN A 95 -10.16 -0.82 7.75
N VAL A 96 -9.43 -1.76 7.15
CA VAL A 96 -9.82 -2.40 5.87
C VAL A 96 -11.21 -3.02 5.99
N ASP A 97 -11.51 -3.73 7.08
CA ASP A 97 -12.83 -4.34 7.30
C ASP A 97 -13.95 -3.29 7.39
N ARG A 98 -13.67 -2.12 7.95
CA ARG A 98 -14.64 -1.02 8.02
C ARG A 98 -14.90 -0.37 6.67
N LEU A 99 -13.88 -0.27 5.82
CA LEU A 99 -13.94 0.46 4.55
C LEU A 99 -14.40 -0.39 3.37
N LEU A 100 -14.23 -1.71 3.38
CA LEU A 100 -14.62 -2.56 2.27
C LEU A 100 -16.13 -2.83 2.25
N THR A 101 -16.73 -2.70 1.08
CA THR A 101 -18.06 -3.24 0.80
C THR A 101 -18.07 -4.77 0.90
N PRO A 102 -19.24 -5.43 1.00
CA PRO A 102 -19.33 -6.88 0.85
C PRO A 102 -18.78 -7.33 -0.51
N GLY A 103 -17.73 -8.18 -0.49
CA GLY A 103 -17.06 -8.64 -1.71
C GLY A 103 -15.95 -7.70 -2.24
N GLY A 104 -15.71 -6.59 -1.55
CA GLY A 104 -14.61 -5.70 -1.88
C GLY A 104 -13.22 -6.29 -1.61
N GLU A 105 -12.19 -5.67 -2.20
CA GLU A 105 -10.81 -6.13 -2.14
C GLU A 105 -9.83 -4.99 -1.88
N VAL A 106 -8.66 -5.33 -1.32
CA VAL A 106 -7.48 -4.46 -1.33
C VAL A 106 -6.52 -4.95 -2.39
N LEU A 107 -6.02 -4.06 -3.21
CA LEU A 107 -4.90 -4.29 -4.12
C LEU A 107 -3.71 -3.47 -3.60
N CYS A 108 -2.72 -4.14 -3.04
CA CYS A 108 -1.53 -3.50 -2.50
C CYS A 108 -0.27 -4.13 -3.05
N ASP A 109 0.74 -3.33 -3.25
CA ASP A 109 2.07 -3.84 -3.55
C ASP A 109 3.00 -3.71 -2.33
N SER A 110 4.00 -4.54 -2.33
CA SER A 110 5.16 -4.47 -1.47
C SER A 110 6.36 -5.11 -2.14
N SER A 111 7.50 -5.03 -1.48
CA SER A 111 8.72 -5.72 -1.89
C SER A 111 9.25 -6.54 -0.72
N ASP A 112 9.74 -7.73 -1.02
CA ASP A 112 10.58 -8.47 -0.09
C ASP A 112 11.99 -7.92 -0.16
N ILE A 113 12.42 -7.22 0.88
CA ILE A 113 13.75 -6.60 0.92
C ILE A 113 14.84 -7.50 1.51
N CYS A 114 14.59 -8.81 1.65
CA CYS A 114 15.58 -9.76 2.14
C CYS A 114 16.90 -9.72 1.35
N TYR A 115 16.85 -9.36 0.07
CA TYR A 115 18.04 -9.21 -0.79
C TYR A 115 19.05 -8.16 -0.29
N VAL A 116 18.63 -7.21 0.53
CA VAL A 116 19.55 -6.22 1.15
C VAL A 116 20.55 -6.89 2.09
N PHE A 117 20.21 -8.09 2.58
CA PHE A 117 21.02 -8.90 3.48
C PHE A 117 21.71 -10.07 2.76
N GLU A 118 21.67 -10.08 1.42
CA GLU A 118 22.35 -11.07 0.59
C GLU A 118 23.83 -10.75 0.51
N ASP A 119 24.67 -11.75 0.79
CA ASP A 119 26.12 -11.65 0.64
C ASP A 119 26.54 -11.88 -0.84
N LYS A 120 27.85 -11.73 -1.10
CA LYS A 120 28.43 -11.92 -2.45
C LYS A 120 28.28 -13.35 -2.99
N ASP A 121 27.99 -14.32 -2.16
CA ASP A 121 27.83 -15.73 -2.49
C ASP A 121 26.33 -16.11 -2.64
N GLY A 122 25.42 -15.14 -2.47
CA GLY A 122 23.98 -15.31 -2.63
C GLY A 122 23.27 -15.81 -1.36
N PHE A 123 23.94 -15.81 -0.20
CA PHE A 123 23.32 -16.19 1.07
C PHE A 123 22.69 -14.97 1.75
N ILE A 124 21.44 -15.15 2.21
CA ILE A 124 20.72 -14.15 2.99
C ILE A 124 20.92 -14.46 4.46
N ASP A 125 21.58 -13.56 5.18
CA ASP A 125 21.82 -13.67 6.61
C ASP A 125 20.97 -12.63 7.38
N LEU A 126 19.92 -13.10 8.02
CA LEU A 126 19.04 -12.30 8.87
C LEU A 126 19.40 -12.41 10.36
N THR A 127 20.51 -13.07 10.70
CA THR A 127 20.98 -13.20 12.09
C THR A 127 21.40 -11.85 12.64
N GLY A 128 20.96 -11.54 13.87
CA GLY A 128 21.30 -10.26 14.52
C GLY A 128 20.40 -9.09 14.17
N ILE A 129 19.38 -9.30 13.35
CA ILE A 129 18.32 -8.30 13.13
C ILE A 129 17.36 -8.35 14.34
N ASP A 130 17.19 -7.21 15.00
CA ASP A 130 16.21 -7.08 16.06
C ASP A 130 14.83 -6.79 15.48
N GLY A 131 13.92 -7.75 15.56
CA GLY A 131 12.56 -7.65 15.01
C GLY A 131 12.43 -8.15 13.57
N TYR A 132 11.50 -7.59 12.81
CA TYR A 132 11.24 -7.97 11.44
C TYR A 132 12.11 -7.14 10.48
N TYR A 133 12.83 -7.80 9.58
CA TYR A 133 13.81 -7.15 8.68
C TYR A 133 13.22 -6.10 7.73
N GLY A 134 11.92 -6.15 7.50
CA GLY A 134 11.22 -5.20 6.65
C GLY A 134 10.68 -3.96 7.37
N GLU A 135 10.89 -3.83 8.69
CA GLU A 135 10.55 -2.61 9.44
C GLU A 135 11.69 -1.60 9.36
N LEU A 136 11.51 -0.57 8.52
CA LEU A 136 12.53 0.44 8.30
C LEU A 136 12.12 1.80 8.87
N THR A 137 13.13 2.62 9.19
CA THR A 137 12.92 4.04 9.50
C THR A 137 13.41 4.88 8.34
N TYR A 138 12.48 5.57 7.69
CA TYR A 138 12.76 6.50 6.60
C TYR A 138 12.87 7.94 7.07
N ARG A 139 13.64 8.71 6.33
CA ARG A 139 13.65 10.17 6.42
C ARG A 139 13.71 10.72 5.01
N MET A 140 12.74 11.57 4.67
CA MET A 140 12.76 12.28 3.40
C MET A 140 13.66 13.51 3.49
N GLN A 141 14.42 13.76 2.43
CA GLN A 141 15.22 14.99 2.30
C GLN A 141 15.08 15.55 0.88
N TYR A 142 14.84 16.83 0.79
CA TYR A 142 14.90 17.56 -0.47
C TYR A 142 15.80 18.79 -0.29
N LYS A 143 16.95 18.82 -0.97
CA LYS A 143 18.00 19.84 -0.77
C LYS A 143 18.38 19.93 0.71
N ASP A 144 18.19 21.09 1.31
CA ASP A 144 18.53 21.36 2.71
C ASP A 144 17.37 21.09 3.68
N ILE A 145 16.18 20.79 3.15
CA ILE A 145 15.01 20.49 3.95
C ILE A 145 15.00 19.01 4.31
N LYS A 146 15.03 18.72 5.61
CA LYS A 146 14.97 17.35 6.16
C LYS A 146 13.66 17.19 6.91
N GLY A 147 12.88 16.19 6.53
CA GLY A 147 11.69 15.77 7.26
C GLY A 147 12.03 15.01 8.54
N ASP A 148 11.02 14.73 9.35
CA ASP A 148 11.13 13.86 10.50
C ASP A 148 11.26 12.39 10.08
N PRO A 149 11.92 11.54 10.90
CA PRO A 149 11.94 10.10 10.68
C PRO A 149 10.54 9.51 10.85
N PHE A 150 10.19 8.54 10.02
CA PHE A 150 8.93 7.81 10.12
C PHE A 150 9.13 6.31 9.82
N PRO A 151 8.34 5.42 10.45
CA PRO A 151 8.41 4.00 10.17
C PRO A 151 7.75 3.68 8.82
N TRP A 152 8.32 2.71 8.10
CA TRP A 152 7.81 2.23 6.84
C TRP A 152 8.00 0.72 6.73
N LEU A 153 6.93 0.00 6.39
CA LEU A 153 6.93 -1.46 6.33
C LEU A 153 7.15 -1.93 4.89
N PHE A 154 8.16 -2.77 4.70
CA PHE A 154 8.27 -3.68 3.57
C PHE A 154 7.92 -5.07 4.07
N ILE A 155 6.92 -5.71 3.50
CA ILE A 155 6.46 -7.01 4.00
C ILE A 155 6.59 -8.05 2.89
N ASP A 156 7.18 -9.20 3.22
CA ASP A 156 7.24 -10.33 2.31
C ASP A 156 5.86 -11.01 2.15
N PRO A 157 5.64 -11.77 1.06
CA PRO A 157 4.34 -12.38 0.78
C PRO A 157 3.86 -13.39 1.83
N ASP A 158 4.79 -14.14 2.43
CA ASP A 158 4.45 -15.19 3.39
C ASP A 158 4.02 -14.58 4.72
N THR A 159 4.78 -13.60 5.21
CA THR A 159 4.42 -12.82 6.40
C THR A 159 3.10 -12.07 6.20
N LEU A 160 2.89 -11.44 5.03
CA LEU A 160 1.60 -10.79 4.73
C LEU A 160 0.45 -11.78 4.77
N THR A 161 0.62 -12.96 4.19
CA THR A 161 -0.41 -14.02 4.16
C THR A 161 -0.75 -14.51 5.57
N GLU A 162 0.26 -14.74 6.40
CA GLU A 162 0.07 -15.15 7.79
C GLU A 162 -0.70 -14.09 8.59
N GLN A 163 -0.26 -12.83 8.50
CA GLN A 163 -0.88 -11.72 9.22
C GLN A 163 -2.31 -11.44 8.74
N ALA A 164 -2.56 -11.50 7.44
CA ALA A 164 -3.89 -11.35 6.87
C ALA A 164 -4.84 -12.44 7.40
N ARG A 165 -4.39 -13.70 7.37
CA ARG A 165 -5.18 -14.85 7.86
C ARG A 165 -5.50 -14.71 9.35
N ALA A 166 -4.55 -14.30 10.17
CA ALA A 166 -4.75 -14.07 11.60
C ALA A 166 -5.81 -12.99 11.89
N ASN A 167 -6.03 -12.07 10.93
CA ASN A 167 -6.99 -10.99 11.03
C ASN A 167 -8.27 -11.19 10.19
N GLY A 168 -8.54 -12.42 9.71
CA GLY A 168 -9.78 -12.75 9.01
C GLY A 168 -9.79 -12.46 7.50
N PHE A 169 -8.60 -12.31 6.90
CA PHE A 169 -8.44 -12.06 5.47
C PHE A 169 -7.66 -13.18 4.76
N HIS A 170 -7.91 -13.28 3.48
CA HIS A 170 -7.14 -14.11 2.54
C HIS A 170 -6.27 -13.21 1.66
N THR A 171 -5.05 -13.66 1.37
CA THR A 171 -4.11 -12.98 0.49
C THR A 171 -3.76 -13.88 -0.69
N GLU A 172 -3.73 -13.29 -1.88
CA GLU A 172 -3.27 -13.92 -3.12
C GLU A 172 -2.24 -13.01 -3.78
N VAL A 173 -1.04 -13.51 -4.07
CA VAL A 173 -0.07 -12.81 -4.91
C VAL A 173 -0.50 -12.96 -6.37
N ILE A 174 -0.99 -11.88 -6.97
CA ILE A 174 -1.57 -11.90 -8.32
C ILE A 174 -0.60 -11.45 -9.41
N ALA A 175 0.48 -10.77 -9.05
CA ALA A 175 1.56 -10.41 -9.96
C ALA A 175 2.89 -10.29 -9.20
N ARG A 176 3.99 -10.52 -9.91
CA ARG A 176 5.35 -10.28 -9.42
C ARG A 176 6.06 -9.34 -10.40
N GLY A 177 6.80 -8.39 -9.87
CA GLY A 177 7.62 -7.49 -10.66
C GLY A 177 9.02 -8.04 -10.89
N GLY A 178 9.90 -7.19 -11.39
CA GLY A 178 11.25 -7.61 -11.80
C GLY A 178 12.27 -7.73 -10.67
N HIS A 179 11.98 -7.23 -9.47
CA HIS A 179 12.95 -7.17 -8.39
C HIS A 179 12.27 -7.30 -7.02
N TYR A 180 11.90 -8.53 -6.65
CA TYR A 180 11.26 -8.87 -5.35
C TYR A 180 9.95 -8.14 -5.03
N ASP A 181 9.48 -7.27 -5.91
CA ASP A 181 8.20 -6.59 -5.80
C ASP A 181 7.04 -7.50 -6.21
N TYR A 182 5.92 -7.36 -5.57
CA TYR A 182 4.73 -8.14 -5.84
C TYR A 182 3.45 -7.32 -5.61
N LEU A 183 2.39 -7.70 -6.31
CA LEU A 183 1.03 -7.20 -6.12
C LEU A 183 0.21 -8.27 -5.40
N ALA A 184 -0.37 -7.91 -4.28
CA ALA A 184 -1.27 -8.76 -3.52
C ALA A 184 -2.72 -8.29 -3.65
N ARG A 185 -3.62 -9.25 -3.76
CA ARG A 185 -5.05 -9.10 -3.53
C ARG A 185 -5.38 -9.59 -2.13
N ILE A 186 -6.07 -8.77 -1.35
CA ILE A 186 -6.53 -9.12 -0.01
C ILE A 186 -8.05 -9.05 0.01
N THR A 187 -8.69 -10.12 0.47
CA THR A 187 -10.15 -10.23 0.56
C THR A 187 -10.56 -10.82 1.89
N ARG A 188 -11.79 -10.56 2.35
CA ARG A 188 -12.30 -11.23 3.55
C ARG A 188 -12.35 -12.73 3.38
N LEU A 189 -12.01 -13.48 4.43
CA LEU A 189 -12.25 -14.92 4.46
C LEU A 189 -13.76 -15.18 4.36
N LYS A 190 -14.13 -16.08 3.47
CA LYS A 190 -15.55 -16.55 3.41
C LYS A 190 -15.87 -17.26 4.72
N ARG A 191 -16.88 -16.77 5.39
CA ARG A 191 -17.46 -17.41 6.58
C ARG A 191 -18.22 -18.66 6.19
#